data_537ff58491bb79dc0f3dc8a89882ab7a
#
_entry.id   537ff58491bb79dc0f3dc8a89882ab7a
#
_cell.length_a   1.000
_cell.length_b   1.000
_cell.length_c   1.000
_cell.angle_alpha   90.00
_cell.angle_beta   90.00
_cell.angle_gamma   90.00
#
_symmetry.space_group_name_H-M   'P 1'
#
loop_
_entity.id
_entity.type
_entity.pdbx_description
1 polymer ?
#
loop_
_entity_poly.entity_id
_entity_poly.type
_entity_poly.pdbx_seq_one_letter_code
_entity_poly.pdbx_strand_id
1 'polypeptide(L)'
;TQFARTPAAEPDRAALRWRMASAYASSLPQLGALGKRLETMIWQISDGDIEFRYHEPGTLVAPAEMFDAVRAGAIDAAFAAPGVWAQKDPAFLLFSGIPFGPPIQEFIAWIYVGGGHEILQDLYHKQGVHTLICGVLAPEGSGWFRRPVKTLEDFKALRLGMNGLAGKVAEKLGANVIELAEGDVYVAMERGLIDGAEASQPAVDLNLGLHQLAKYYYFPSWHQPATLLNLIVNLAAWQALEPVQRAQINAACGDNVRH
;
A
#
# COMPACT_ATOMS: atom_id res chain seq x y z
N THR A 1 38.60 -40.55 -21.65
CA THR A 1 37.95 -39.67 -22.63
C THR A 1 36.88 -38.84 -21.86
N GLN A 2 37.23 -37.61 -21.50
CA GLN A 2 36.36 -36.67 -20.83
C GLN A 2 35.51 -35.96 -21.89
N PHE A 3 34.21 -36.22 -21.89
CA PHE A 3 33.28 -35.46 -22.74
C PHE A 3 33.13 -34.06 -22.14
N ALA A 4 33.76 -33.07 -22.77
CA ALA A 4 33.48 -31.66 -22.50
C ALA A 4 32.03 -31.39 -22.96
N ARG A 5 31.13 -31.15 -22.01
CA ARG A 5 29.81 -30.55 -22.31
C ARG A 5 30.06 -29.11 -22.70
N THR A 6 29.86 -28.81 -23.98
CA THR A 6 29.69 -27.41 -24.43
C THR A 6 28.47 -26.84 -23.69
N PRO A 7 28.59 -25.71 -23.01
CA PRO A 7 27.39 -25.04 -22.43
C PRO A 7 26.46 -24.73 -23.61
N ALA A 8 25.22 -25.18 -23.54
CA ALA A 8 24.20 -24.72 -24.45
C ALA A 8 24.12 -23.20 -24.28
N ALA A 9 24.18 -22.46 -25.39
CA ALA A 9 23.93 -21.05 -25.40
C ALA A 9 22.51 -20.86 -24.78
N GLU A 10 22.43 -20.15 -23.64
CA GLU A 10 21.13 -19.78 -23.09
C GLU A 10 20.39 -18.98 -24.16
N PRO A 11 19.08 -19.26 -24.38
CA PRO A 11 18.31 -18.45 -25.30
C PRO A 11 18.33 -17.00 -24.75
N ASP A 12 18.54 -16.06 -25.65
CA ASP A 12 18.49 -14.63 -25.43
C ASP A 12 17.07 -14.30 -24.92
N ARG A 13 16.80 -14.54 -23.62
CA ARG A 13 15.56 -14.19 -22.96
C ARG A 13 15.60 -12.69 -22.78
N ALA A 14 14.78 -11.99 -23.55
CA ALA A 14 14.58 -10.57 -23.36
C ALA A 14 14.19 -10.31 -21.90
N ALA A 15 15.09 -9.70 -21.14
CA ALA A 15 14.85 -9.40 -19.73
C ALA A 15 13.59 -8.53 -19.59
N LEU A 16 12.63 -8.96 -18.77
CA LEU A 16 11.43 -8.20 -18.47
C LEU A 16 11.84 -6.99 -17.61
N ARG A 17 11.61 -5.78 -18.09
CA ARG A 17 11.97 -4.55 -17.38
C ARG A 17 10.74 -3.70 -17.16
N TRP A 18 10.37 -3.52 -15.89
CA TRP A 18 9.18 -2.76 -15.49
C TRP A 18 9.54 -1.56 -14.64
N ARG A 19 8.96 -0.41 -14.99
CA ARG A 19 8.96 0.79 -14.16
C ARG A 19 7.81 0.69 -13.18
N MET A 20 8.11 0.68 -11.89
CA MET A 20 7.14 0.55 -10.81
C MET A 20 7.02 1.90 -10.08
N ALA A 21 5.92 2.60 -10.29
CA ALA A 21 5.59 3.79 -9.49
C ALA A 21 5.14 3.39 -8.10
N SER A 22 5.47 4.19 -7.08
CA SER A 22 5.01 3.96 -5.72
C SER A 22 4.22 5.14 -5.18
N ALA A 23 3.22 4.85 -4.34
CA ALA A 23 2.52 5.86 -3.57
C ALA A 23 3.31 6.33 -2.34
N TYR A 24 4.37 5.61 -1.97
CA TYR A 24 5.12 5.80 -0.72
C TYR A 24 6.59 6.07 -1.01
N ALA A 25 7.22 6.95 -0.23
CA ALA A 25 8.65 7.15 -0.31
C ALA A 25 9.40 5.90 0.19
N SER A 26 10.50 5.52 -0.49
CA SER A 26 11.30 4.33 -0.16
C SER A 26 11.87 4.35 1.26
N SER A 27 11.98 5.52 1.87
CA SER A 27 12.46 5.72 3.25
C SER A 27 11.41 5.40 4.31
N LEU A 28 10.13 5.26 3.95
CA LEU A 28 9.06 4.96 4.90
C LEU A 28 9.07 3.46 5.26
N PRO A 29 9.27 3.11 6.55
CA PRO A 29 9.26 1.73 7.00
C PRO A 29 7.95 1.03 6.65
N GLN A 30 8.01 -0.24 6.26
CA GLN A 30 6.86 -1.11 5.91
C GLN A 30 6.00 -0.63 4.74
N LEU A 31 6.02 0.63 4.38
CA LEU A 31 5.33 1.19 3.22
C LEU A 31 6.24 1.15 1.99
N GLY A 32 6.95 2.23 1.71
CA GLY A 32 7.86 2.31 0.57
C GLY A 32 9.04 1.36 0.63
N ALA A 33 9.52 1.03 1.84
CA ALA A 33 10.59 0.04 2.02
C ALA A 33 10.21 -1.35 1.50
N LEU A 34 8.94 -1.79 1.64
CA LEU A 34 8.45 -3.05 1.05
C LEU A 34 8.40 -2.98 -0.47
N GLY A 35 7.98 -1.86 -1.04
CA GLY A 35 8.01 -1.66 -2.49
C GLY A 35 9.44 -1.68 -3.04
N LYS A 36 10.38 -1.04 -2.34
CA LYS A 36 11.81 -1.05 -2.72
C LYS A 36 12.43 -2.45 -2.58
N ARG A 37 12.01 -3.22 -1.58
CA ARG A 37 12.43 -4.60 -1.38
C ARG A 37 12.01 -5.51 -2.54
N LEU A 38 10.81 -5.31 -3.13
CA LEU A 38 10.36 -6.07 -4.30
C LEU A 38 11.33 -5.98 -5.47
N GLU A 39 11.91 -4.83 -5.74
CA GLU A 39 12.92 -4.63 -6.79
C GLU A 39 14.09 -5.62 -6.61
N THR A 40 14.61 -5.72 -5.39
CA THR A 40 15.73 -6.63 -5.07
C THR A 40 15.31 -8.10 -5.11
N MET A 41 14.15 -8.43 -4.54
CA MET A 41 13.69 -9.80 -4.43
C MET A 41 13.34 -10.40 -5.79
N ILE A 42 12.67 -9.64 -6.66
CA ILE A 42 12.31 -10.09 -8.01
C ILE A 42 13.59 -10.35 -8.83
N TRP A 43 14.56 -9.44 -8.75
CA TRP A 43 15.84 -9.62 -9.40
C TRP A 43 16.54 -10.92 -8.96
N GLN A 44 16.60 -11.17 -7.64
CA GLN A 44 17.24 -12.35 -7.09
C GLN A 44 16.51 -13.66 -7.46
N ILE A 45 15.18 -13.68 -7.36
CA ILE A 45 14.37 -14.88 -7.63
C ILE A 45 14.38 -15.23 -9.12
N SER A 46 14.52 -14.24 -9.99
CA SER A 46 14.53 -14.43 -11.45
C SER A 46 15.93 -14.61 -12.05
N ASP A 47 16.98 -14.59 -11.21
CA ASP A 47 18.39 -14.60 -11.69
C ASP A 47 18.66 -13.49 -12.73
N GLY A 48 18.03 -12.31 -12.51
CA GLY A 48 18.17 -11.14 -13.37
C GLY A 48 17.26 -11.10 -14.60
N ASP A 49 16.44 -12.12 -14.84
CA ASP A 49 15.49 -12.15 -15.97
C ASP A 49 14.35 -11.12 -15.83
N ILE A 50 14.04 -10.70 -14.59
CA ILE A 50 13.01 -9.71 -14.30
C ILE A 50 13.64 -8.57 -13.49
N GLU A 51 13.55 -7.36 -14.02
CA GLU A 51 13.98 -6.13 -13.38
C GLU A 51 12.76 -5.24 -13.12
N PHE A 52 12.46 -4.99 -11.84
CA PHE A 52 11.56 -3.90 -11.46
C PHE A 52 12.43 -2.70 -11.08
N ARG A 53 12.05 -1.52 -11.55
CA ARG A 53 12.68 -0.27 -11.17
C ARG A 53 11.72 0.55 -10.34
N TYR A 54 12.00 0.66 -9.06
CA TYR A 54 11.21 1.46 -8.13
C TYR A 54 11.36 2.96 -8.43
N HIS A 55 10.25 3.67 -8.46
CA HIS A 55 10.20 5.12 -8.64
C HIS A 55 9.48 5.77 -7.46
N GLU A 56 10.12 6.79 -6.89
CA GLU A 56 9.58 7.58 -5.79
C GLU A 56 8.24 8.25 -6.17
N PRO A 57 7.38 8.57 -5.18
CA PRO A 57 6.10 9.21 -5.43
C PRO A 57 6.21 10.45 -6.30
N GLY A 58 5.35 10.52 -7.32
CA GLY A 58 5.27 11.67 -8.23
C GLY A 58 6.36 11.75 -9.29
N THR A 59 7.36 10.85 -9.31
CA THR A 59 8.46 10.92 -10.31
C THR A 59 8.06 10.43 -11.69
N LEU A 60 7.13 9.49 -11.79
CA LEU A 60 6.54 9.05 -13.06
C LEU A 60 5.17 9.66 -13.27
N VAL A 61 4.28 9.49 -12.31
CA VAL A 61 2.91 10.02 -12.28
C VAL A 61 2.52 10.30 -10.83
N ALA A 62 1.54 11.16 -10.59
CA ALA A 62 0.99 11.37 -9.25
C ALA A 62 0.32 10.08 -8.72
N PRO A 63 0.34 9.81 -7.40
CA PRO A 63 -0.23 8.59 -6.83
C PRO A 63 -1.67 8.32 -7.25
N ALA A 64 -2.53 9.34 -7.33
CA ALA A 64 -3.92 9.20 -7.76
C ALA A 64 -4.07 8.80 -9.25
N GLU A 65 -3.05 9.05 -10.07
CA GLU A 65 -3.05 8.76 -11.52
C GLU A 65 -2.44 7.40 -11.86
N MET A 66 -1.73 6.75 -10.91
CA MET A 66 -1.02 5.50 -11.14
C MET A 66 -1.93 4.40 -11.70
N PHE A 67 -3.16 4.30 -11.20
CA PHE A 67 -4.11 3.29 -11.66
C PHE A 67 -4.41 3.41 -13.15
N ASP A 68 -4.74 4.61 -13.60
CA ASP A 68 -5.03 4.87 -15.02
C ASP A 68 -3.79 4.72 -15.89
N ALA A 69 -2.63 5.12 -15.38
CA ALA A 69 -1.36 4.98 -16.09
C ALA A 69 -0.98 3.50 -16.30
N VAL A 70 -1.18 2.64 -15.29
CA VAL A 70 -1.01 1.18 -15.41
C VAL A 70 -2.02 0.60 -16.37
N ARG A 71 -3.29 0.96 -16.23
CA ARG A 71 -4.37 0.48 -17.13
C ARG A 71 -4.10 0.82 -18.59
N ALA A 72 -3.57 2.02 -18.85
CA ALA A 72 -3.22 2.48 -20.19
C ALA A 72 -1.85 1.96 -20.70
N GLY A 73 -1.06 1.28 -19.86
CA GLY A 73 0.30 0.84 -20.19
C GLY A 73 1.32 1.97 -20.26
N ALA A 74 1.01 3.16 -19.74
CA ALA A 74 1.95 4.29 -19.67
C ALA A 74 3.07 4.06 -18.65
N ILE A 75 2.78 3.30 -17.58
CA ILE A 75 3.76 2.71 -16.65
C ILE A 75 3.45 1.22 -16.52
N ASP A 76 4.44 0.44 -16.14
CA ASP A 76 4.34 -1.03 -16.19
C ASP A 76 3.68 -1.59 -14.95
N ALA A 77 3.98 -1.00 -13.78
CA ALA A 77 3.45 -1.42 -12.48
C ALA A 77 3.28 -0.24 -11.52
N ALA A 78 2.45 -0.44 -10.49
CA ALA A 78 2.37 0.50 -9.37
C ALA A 78 2.21 -0.24 -8.04
N PHE A 79 2.77 0.34 -6.97
CA PHE A 79 2.74 -0.19 -5.61
C PHE A 79 2.03 0.79 -4.67
N ALA A 80 0.90 0.35 -4.10
CA ALA A 80 0.10 1.15 -3.18
C ALA A 80 -0.92 0.30 -2.40
N ALA A 81 -1.52 0.89 -1.36
CA ALA A 81 -2.72 0.34 -0.75
C ALA A 81 -3.94 0.56 -1.68
N PRO A 82 -4.91 -0.38 -1.72
CA PRO A 82 -6.08 -0.28 -2.59
C PRO A 82 -6.88 1.02 -2.41
N GLY A 83 -6.95 1.55 -1.19
CA GLY A 83 -7.69 2.77 -0.87
C GLY A 83 -7.23 4.02 -1.62
N VAL A 84 -6.00 4.05 -2.14
CA VAL A 84 -5.51 5.15 -3.01
C VAL A 84 -6.40 5.32 -4.23
N TRP A 85 -7.09 4.26 -4.64
CA TRP A 85 -7.94 4.23 -5.82
C TRP A 85 -9.45 4.21 -5.52
N ALA A 86 -9.84 4.63 -4.32
CA ALA A 86 -11.25 4.69 -3.89
C ALA A 86 -12.15 5.53 -4.79
N GLN A 87 -11.58 6.48 -5.53
CA GLN A 87 -12.30 7.27 -6.53
C GLN A 87 -12.71 6.44 -7.77
N LYS A 88 -12.03 5.32 -8.04
CA LYS A 88 -12.39 4.40 -9.13
C LYS A 88 -13.54 3.47 -8.72
N ASP A 89 -13.47 2.95 -7.51
CA ASP A 89 -14.52 2.16 -6.89
C ASP A 89 -14.35 2.24 -5.36
N PRO A 90 -15.36 2.68 -4.60
CA PRO A 90 -15.26 2.78 -3.14
C PRO A 90 -15.05 1.42 -2.46
N ALA A 91 -15.29 0.29 -3.13
CA ALA A 91 -15.00 -1.04 -2.59
C ALA A 91 -13.51 -1.26 -2.32
N PHE A 92 -12.61 -0.53 -2.98
CA PHE A 92 -11.17 -0.58 -2.65
C PHE A 92 -10.85 -0.19 -1.21
N LEU A 93 -11.67 0.65 -0.59
CA LEU A 93 -11.51 1.02 0.82
C LEU A 93 -11.62 -0.19 1.77
N LEU A 94 -12.42 -1.20 1.42
CA LEU A 94 -12.60 -2.40 2.23
C LEU A 94 -11.33 -3.27 2.32
N PHE A 95 -10.37 -3.04 1.46
CA PHE A 95 -9.07 -3.72 1.45
C PHE A 95 -7.94 -2.88 2.03
N SER A 96 -8.24 -1.64 2.45
CA SER A 96 -7.29 -0.70 3.06
C SER A 96 -7.58 -0.39 4.52
N GLY A 97 -8.55 -1.07 5.13
CA GLY A 97 -8.92 -0.90 6.52
C GLY A 97 -10.41 -0.75 6.70
N ILE A 98 -10.98 -1.61 7.52
CA ILE A 98 -12.41 -1.60 7.85
C ILE A 98 -12.54 -1.19 9.31
N PRO A 99 -13.21 -0.05 9.61
CA PRO A 99 -13.48 0.33 10.98
C PRO A 99 -14.13 -0.81 11.77
N PHE A 100 -13.53 -1.17 12.91
CA PHE A 100 -13.91 -2.31 13.75
C PHE A 100 -13.85 -3.67 13.02
N GLY A 101 -13.06 -3.75 11.96
CA GLY A 101 -12.83 -4.96 11.16
C GLY A 101 -12.01 -6.01 11.90
N PRO A 102 -11.79 -7.17 11.25
CA PRO A 102 -11.04 -8.26 11.85
C PRO A 102 -9.55 -7.88 12.07
N PRO A 103 -8.90 -8.48 13.08
CA PRO A 103 -7.46 -8.36 13.25
C PRO A 103 -6.72 -8.98 12.06
N ILE A 104 -5.45 -8.62 11.91
CA ILE A 104 -4.62 -8.98 10.75
C ILE A 104 -4.63 -10.48 10.42
N GLN A 105 -4.62 -11.36 11.42
CA GLN A 105 -4.62 -12.82 11.19
C GLN A 105 -5.91 -13.31 10.55
N GLU A 106 -7.05 -12.81 11.01
CA GLU A 106 -8.35 -13.16 10.47
C GLU A 106 -8.56 -12.53 9.10
N PHE A 107 -8.06 -11.30 8.91
CA PHE A 107 -8.10 -10.63 7.61
C PHE A 107 -7.29 -11.40 6.55
N ILE A 108 -6.07 -11.84 6.88
CA ILE A 108 -5.24 -12.67 6.00
C ILE A 108 -5.94 -14.02 5.71
N ALA A 109 -6.52 -14.65 6.73
CA ALA A 109 -7.26 -15.90 6.53
C ALA A 109 -8.45 -15.71 5.59
N TRP A 110 -9.21 -14.63 5.74
CA TRP A 110 -10.29 -14.30 4.82
C TRP A 110 -9.77 -14.06 3.40
N ILE A 111 -8.67 -13.32 3.24
CA ILE A 111 -8.08 -13.05 1.94
C ILE A 111 -7.68 -14.36 1.23
N TYR A 112 -6.94 -15.24 1.90
CA TYR A 112 -6.36 -16.42 1.22
C TYR A 112 -7.26 -17.67 1.22
N VAL A 113 -8.23 -17.76 2.11
CA VAL A 113 -9.06 -18.96 2.29
C VAL A 113 -10.56 -18.64 2.24
N GLY A 114 -10.95 -17.42 2.64
CA GLY A 114 -12.34 -17.01 2.76
C GLY A 114 -12.95 -16.34 1.53
N GLY A 115 -12.26 -16.34 0.38
CA GLY A 115 -12.76 -15.77 -0.88
C GLY A 115 -12.42 -14.28 -1.07
N GLY A 116 -11.69 -13.65 -0.15
CA GLY A 116 -11.33 -12.23 -0.25
C GLY A 116 -10.43 -11.93 -1.43
N HIS A 117 -9.51 -12.85 -1.77
CA HIS A 117 -8.62 -12.70 -2.91
C HIS A 117 -9.37 -12.67 -4.25
N GLU A 118 -10.34 -13.56 -4.41
CA GLU A 118 -11.17 -13.63 -5.63
C GLU A 118 -11.98 -12.34 -5.81
N ILE A 119 -12.57 -11.82 -4.73
CA ILE A 119 -13.32 -10.55 -4.75
C ILE A 119 -12.38 -9.39 -5.13
N LEU A 120 -11.18 -9.35 -4.56
CA LEU A 120 -10.19 -8.33 -4.87
C LEU A 120 -9.76 -8.40 -6.34
N GLN A 121 -9.45 -9.60 -6.85
CA GLN A 121 -9.08 -9.80 -8.25
C GLN A 121 -10.20 -9.38 -9.20
N ASP A 122 -11.44 -9.74 -8.94
CA ASP A 122 -12.59 -9.36 -9.75
C ASP A 122 -12.76 -7.84 -9.81
N LEU A 123 -12.55 -7.16 -8.68
CA LEU A 123 -12.63 -5.70 -8.59
C LEU A 123 -11.60 -5.04 -9.51
N TYR A 124 -10.36 -5.54 -9.51
CA TYR A 124 -9.29 -5.02 -10.38
C TYR A 124 -9.47 -5.45 -11.85
N HIS A 125 -9.82 -6.72 -12.11
CA HIS A 125 -9.99 -7.25 -13.47
C HIS A 125 -11.09 -6.53 -14.25
N LYS A 126 -12.21 -6.18 -13.60
CA LYS A 126 -13.27 -5.35 -14.21
C LYS A 126 -12.76 -4.00 -14.70
N GLN A 127 -11.66 -3.53 -14.16
CA GLN A 127 -11.00 -2.27 -14.53
C GLN A 127 -9.82 -2.46 -15.50
N GLY A 128 -9.54 -3.69 -15.95
CA GLY A 128 -8.45 -4.01 -16.86
C GLY A 128 -7.05 -4.03 -16.20
N VAL A 129 -7.01 -4.21 -14.88
CA VAL A 129 -5.78 -4.27 -14.08
C VAL A 129 -5.71 -5.61 -13.34
N HIS A 130 -4.53 -6.18 -13.20
CA HIS A 130 -4.27 -7.34 -12.35
C HIS A 130 -3.58 -6.88 -11.06
N THR A 131 -3.88 -7.54 -9.94
CA THR A 131 -3.31 -7.18 -8.64
C THR A 131 -2.62 -8.38 -7.99
N LEU A 132 -1.53 -8.09 -7.25
CA LEU A 132 -0.84 -9.05 -6.39
C LEU A 132 -0.76 -8.43 -4.99
N ILE A 133 -1.00 -9.25 -3.97
CA ILE A 133 -0.82 -8.84 -2.58
C ILE A 133 0.66 -8.95 -2.26
N CYS A 134 1.32 -7.83 -2.02
CA CYS A 134 2.76 -7.74 -1.83
C CYS A 134 3.13 -7.13 -0.48
N GLY A 135 2.21 -7.09 0.44
CA GLY A 135 2.42 -6.68 1.82
C GLY A 135 1.10 -6.61 2.58
N VAL A 136 1.20 -6.73 3.89
CA VAL A 136 0.08 -6.54 4.81
C VAL A 136 0.60 -5.73 6.00
N LEU A 137 -0.03 -4.60 6.24
CA LEU A 137 0.32 -3.73 7.35
C LEU A 137 -0.43 -4.15 8.62
N ALA A 138 0.29 -4.11 9.74
CA ALA A 138 -0.26 -4.27 11.07
C ALA A 138 -1.15 -3.07 11.45
N PRO A 139 -1.89 -3.13 12.58
CA PRO A 139 -2.73 -2.03 13.01
C PRO A 139 -1.97 -0.70 13.08
N GLU A 140 -2.62 0.34 12.62
CA GLU A 140 -2.14 1.71 12.76
C GLU A 140 -2.44 2.29 14.14
N GLY A 141 -2.03 3.52 14.39
CA GLY A 141 -2.47 4.29 15.53
C GLY A 141 -3.88 4.84 15.31
N SER A 142 -4.65 5.01 16.39
CA SER A 142 -5.91 5.77 16.33
C SER A 142 -5.68 7.28 16.17
N GLY A 143 -4.43 7.70 16.31
CA GLY A 143 -3.95 9.04 16.01
C GLY A 143 -3.20 9.72 17.15
N TRP A 144 -2.60 10.85 16.78
CA TRP A 144 -1.88 11.79 17.63
C TRP A 144 -2.73 13.01 17.94
N PHE A 145 -2.80 13.40 19.21
CA PHE A 145 -3.65 14.50 19.65
C PHE A 145 -2.87 15.46 20.55
N ARG A 146 -3.16 16.78 20.44
CA ARG A 146 -2.57 17.80 21.30
C ARG A 146 -3.14 17.78 22.72
N ARG A 147 -4.38 17.33 22.87
CA ARG A 147 -5.11 17.18 24.14
C ARG A 147 -5.71 15.78 24.26
N PRO A 148 -5.98 15.30 25.46
CA PRO A 148 -6.58 13.97 25.62
C PRO A 148 -7.99 13.93 25.03
N VAL A 149 -8.34 12.80 24.41
CA VAL A 149 -9.66 12.48 23.90
C VAL A 149 -10.16 11.28 24.69
N LYS A 150 -11.08 11.48 25.59
CA LYS A 150 -11.58 10.43 26.51
C LYS A 150 -13.05 10.08 26.25
N THR A 151 -13.79 10.98 25.65
CA THR A 151 -15.23 10.87 25.42
C THR A 151 -15.56 11.26 23.99
N LEU A 152 -16.77 10.91 23.52
CA LEU A 152 -17.27 11.40 22.24
C LEU A 152 -17.41 12.92 22.18
N GLU A 153 -17.68 13.55 23.33
CA GLU A 153 -17.76 15.01 23.39
C GLU A 153 -16.41 15.68 23.17
N ASP A 154 -15.31 15.06 23.68
CA ASP A 154 -13.95 15.53 23.40
C ASP A 154 -13.59 15.40 21.90
N PHE A 155 -14.17 14.42 21.23
CA PHE A 155 -13.95 14.14 19.80
C PHE A 155 -14.70 15.10 18.90
N LYS A 156 -15.89 15.55 19.31
CA LYS A 156 -16.69 16.52 18.57
C LYS A 156 -15.93 17.83 18.39
N ALA A 157 -16.12 18.45 17.23
CA ALA A 157 -15.49 19.70 16.85
C ALA A 157 -13.95 19.69 16.79
N LEU A 158 -13.28 18.54 16.99
CA LEU A 158 -11.86 18.42 16.66
C LEU A 158 -11.66 18.59 15.15
N ARG A 159 -10.63 19.33 14.79
CA ARG A 159 -10.12 19.36 13.42
C ARG A 159 -9.13 18.21 13.28
N LEU A 160 -9.48 17.21 12.49
CA LEU A 160 -8.72 15.97 12.37
C LEU A 160 -8.17 15.80 10.96
N GLY A 161 -6.87 15.57 10.85
CA GLY A 161 -6.27 14.99 9.65
C GLY A 161 -6.58 13.50 9.60
N MET A 162 -7.53 13.09 8.78
CA MET A 162 -7.96 11.70 8.70
C MET A 162 -8.56 11.41 7.33
N ASN A 163 -8.22 10.26 6.75
CA ASN A 163 -8.60 9.93 5.39
C ASN A 163 -9.57 8.72 5.32
N GLY A 164 -10.15 8.49 4.14
CA GLY A 164 -10.90 7.27 3.82
C GLY A 164 -12.14 7.03 4.68
N LEU A 165 -12.38 5.77 5.02
CA LEU A 165 -13.55 5.37 5.84
C LEU A 165 -13.47 5.93 7.26
N ALA A 166 -12.27 6.01 7.83
CA ALA A 166 -12.04 6.58 9.15
C ALA A 166 -12.50 8.04 9.22
N GLY A 167 -12.11 8.85 8.23
CA GLY A 167 -12.55 10.24 8.12
C GLY A 167 -14.07 10.36 8.06
N LYS A 168 -14.74 9.55 7.23
CA LYS A 168 -16.21 9.54 7.11
C LYS A 168 -16.92 9.17 8.42
N VAL A 169 -16.35 8.24 9.19
CA VAL A 169 -16.87 7.89 10.52
C VAL A 169 -16.66 9.05 11.50
N ALA A 170 -15.47 9.66 11.50
CA ALA A 170 -15.14 10.78 12.35
C ALA A 170 -16.07 11.99 12.11
N GLU A 171 -16.38 12.31 10.85
CA GLU A 171 -17.36 13.34 10.48
C GLU A 171 -18.76 13.05 11.07
N LYS A 172 -19.23 11.80 10.94
CA LYS A 172 -20.51 11.39 11.52
C LYS A 172 -20.54 11.46 13.03
N LEU A 173 -19.39 11.34 13.69
CA LEU A 173 -19.24 11.53 15.13
C LEU A 173 -19.11 13.00 15.54
N GLY A 174 -19.06 13.93 14.58
CA GLY A 174 -19.06 15.37 14.80
C GLY A 174 -17.68 16.03 14.77
N ALA A 175 -16.65 15.36 14.29
CA ALA A 175 -15.34 15.96 14.03
C ALA A 175 -15.34 16.75 12.71
N ASN A 176 -14.48 17.76 12.61
CA ASN A 176 -14.19 18.47 11.36
C ASN A 176 -13.00 17.79 10.69
N VAL A 177 -13.25 16.93 9.71
CA VAL A 177 -12.21 16.17 9.03
C VAL A 177 -11.60 16.99 7.90
N ILE A 178 -10.28 16.92 7.79
CA ILE A 178 -9.48 17.49 6.71
C ILE A 178 -8.68 16.35 6.11
N GLU A 179 -8.96 16.01 4.85
CA GLU A 179 -8.16 15.03 4.12
C GLU A 179 -6.81 15.65 3.76
N LEU A 180 -5.72 14.98 4.14
CA LEU A 180 -4.35 15.44 3.96
C LEU A 180 -3.51 14.33 3.34
N ALA A 181 -2.58 14.71 2.48
CA ALA A 181 -1.49 13.80 2.11
C ALA A 181 -0.61 13.55 3.35
N GLU A 182 -0.04 12.36 3.45
CA GLU A 182 0.76 11.95 4.62
C GLU A 182 1.90 12.94 4.92
N GLY A 183 2.58 13.45 3.89
CA GLY A 183 3.65 14.44 4.02
C GLY A 183 3.19 15.81 4.54
N ASP A 184 1.90 16.14 4.48
CA ASP A 184 1.34 17.44 4.89
C ASP A 184 0.88 17.44 6.35
N VAL A 185 0.73 16.27 6.97
CA VAL A 185 0.17 16.10 8.32
C VAL A 185 1.00 16.84 9.37
N TYR A 186 2.34 16.71 9.32
CA TYR A 186 3.23 17.39 10.26
C TYR A 186 3.05 18.92 10.20
N VAL A 187 3.09 19.49 9.00
CA VAL A 187 2.97 20.94 8.79
C VAL A 187 1.59 21.45 9.19
N ALA A 188 0.53 20.71 8.87
CA ALA A 188 -0.83 21.08 9.27
C ALA A 188 -0.98 21.07 10.79
N MET A 189 -0.42 20.08 11.47
CA MET A 189 -0.41 20.03 12.92
C MET A 189 0.47 21.14 13.50
N GLU A 190 1.69 21.35 13.02
CA GLU A 190 2.58 22.42 13.50
C GLU A 190 1.93 23.79 13.43
N ARG A 191 1.27 24.11 12.33
CA ARG A 191 0.56 25.38 12.11
C ARG A 191 -0.77 25.48 12.89
N GLY A 192 -1.17 24.44 13.59
CA GLY A 192 -2.43 24.42 14.32
C GLY A 192 -3.67 24.41 13.42
N LEU A 193 -3.55 23.96 12.18
CA LEU A 193 -4.69 23.77 11.29
C LEU A 193 -5.54 22.59 11.72
N ILE A 194 -4.90 21.57 12.33
CA ILE A 194 -5.54 20.39 12.90
C ILE A 194 -5.19 20.22 14.39
N ASP A 195 -6.09 19.63 15.15
CA ASP A 195 -5.97 19.37 16.59
C ASP A 195 -5.42 17.97 16.87
N GLY A 196 -5.55 17.09 15.92
CA GLY A 196 -5.04 15.73 15.90
C GLY A 196 -4.99 15.16 14.50
N ALA A 197 -4.25 14.08 14.32
CA ALA A 197 -4.15 13.38 13.07
C ALA A 197 -3.95 11.88 13.29
N GLU A 198 -4.55 11.09 12.43
CA GLU A 198 -4.13 9.75 12.13
C GLU A 198 -3.15 9.84 10.96
N ALA A 199 -2.09 9.08 10.99
CA ALA A 199 -1.11 9.09 9.90
C ALA A 199 -0.77 7.67 9.42
N SER A 200 -0.25 6.80 10.28
CA SER A 200 0.15 5.45 9.88
C SER A 200 0.49 4.55 11.07
N GLN A 201 1.40 3.58 10.85
CA GLN A 201 1.94 2.75 11.92
C GLN A 201 2.88 3.54 12.83
N PRO A 202 3.05 3.10 14.11
CA PRO A 202 3.92 3.79 15.08
C PRO A 202 5.34 4.08 14.58
N ALA A 203 5.93 3.17 13.79
CA ALA A 203 7.28 3.35 13.26
C ALA A 203 7.35 4.46 12.18
N VAL A 204 6.30 4.59 11.37
CA VAL A 204 6.17 5.65 10.37
C VAL A 204 5.93 6.98 11.06
N ASP A 205 5.02 7.02 12.02
CA ASP A 205 4.66 8.22 12.79
C ASP A 205 5.87 8.82 13.53
N LEU A 206 6.76 7.96 14.03
CA LEU A 206 8.02 8.38 14.63
C LEU A 206 8.91 9.11 13.61
N ASN A 207 9.02 8.61 12.39
CA ASN A 207 9.80 9.24 11.33
C ASN A 207 9.18 10.56 10.86
N LEU A 208 7.84 10.66 10.90
CA LEU A 208 7.13 11.91 10.62
C LEU A 208 7.28 12.96 11.72
N GLY A 209 7.77 12.58 12.90
CA GLY A 209 8.02 13.49 14.01
C GLY A 209 6.78 13.94 14.77
N LEU A 210 5.63 13.32 14.60
CA LEU A 210 4.34 13.74 15.19
C LEU A 210 4.39 13.77 16.73
N HIS A 211 5.21 12.93 17.35
CA HIS A 211 5.45 12.91 18.80
C HIS A 211 6.01 14.23 19.35
N GLN A 212 6.62 15.08 18.52
CA GLN A 212 7.11 16.40 18.91
C GLN A 212 5.99 17.43 19.04
N LEU A 213 4.89 17.24 18.31
CA LEU A 213 3.78 18.19 18.20
C LEU A 213 2.57 17.81 19.07
N ALA A 214 2.41 16.50 19.34
CA ALA A 214 1.27 15.94 20.06
C ALA A 214 1.73 15.04 21.22
N LYS A 215 1.07 15.16 22.37
CA LYS A 215 1.46 14.44 23.60
C LYS A 215 0.68 13.15 23.83
N TYR A 216 -0.43 12.98 23.11
CA TYR A 216 -1.34 11.86 23.31
C TYR A 216 -1.40 11.02 22.05
N TYR A 217 -1.02 9.76 22.18
CA TYR A 217 -1.10 8.76 21.12
C TYR A 217 -2.00 7.61 21.56
N TYR A 218 -2.95 7.24 20.72
CA TYR A 218 -3.86 6.15 20.99
C TYR A 218 -3.57 4.97 20.06
N PHE A 219 -3.45 3.78 20.63
CA PHE A 219 -3.14 2.54 19.95
C PHE A 219 -3.84 1.37 20.63
N PRO A 220 -4.28 0.33 19.91
CA PRO A 220 -4.30 0.20 18.44
C PRO A 220 -5.41 1.01 17.78
N SER A 221 -5.36 1.06 16.45
CA SER A 221 -6.39 1.71 15.64
C SER A 221 -7.74 0.96 15.72
N TRP A 222 -8.81 1.72 15.87
CA TRP A 222 -10.18 1.23 15.72
C TRP A 222 -10.63 1.19 14.25
N HIS A 223 -9.99 1.94 13.39
CA HIS A 223 -10.40 2.16 11.99
C HIS A 223 -9.59 1.35 10.98
N GLN A 224 -8.34 1.01 11.27
CA GLN A 224 -7.44 0.36 10.33
C GLN A 224 -6.63 -0.76 11.01
N PRO A 225 -7.31 -1.89 11.35
CA PRO A 225 -6.66 -3.02 12.02
C PRO A 225 -5.74 -3.83 11.10
N ALA A 226 -5.91 -3.71 9.78
CA ALA A 226 -5.05 -4.33 8.77
C ALA A 226 -5.23 -3.62 7.42
N THR A 227 -4.16 -3.53 6.63
CA THR A 227 -4.18 -2.93 5.28
C THR A 227 -3.37 -3.79 4.32
N LEU A 228 -3.89 -4.02 3.12
CA LEU A 228 -3.10 -4.65 2.05
C LEU A 228 -2.20 -3.61 1.37
N LEU A 229 -1.02 -4.07 0.96
CA LEU A 229 -0.18 -3.39 -0.02
C LEU A 229 -0.14 -4.22 -1.30
N ASN A 230 -0.52 -3.60 -2.39
CA ASN A 230 -0.69 -4.27 -3.67
C ASN A 230 0.33 -3.78 -4.68
N LEU A 231 0.84 -4.73 -5.46
CA LEU A 231 1.43 -4.47 -6.77
C LEU A 231 0.31 -4.60 -7.80
N ILE A 232 0.11 -3.59 -8.63
CA ILE A 232 -0.82 -3.65 -9.75
C ILE A 232 -0.10 -3.54 -11.07
N VAL A 233 -0.59 -4.28 -12.06
CA VAL A 233 -0.05 -4.33 -13.42
C VAL A 233 -1.18 -4.32 -14.45
N ASN A 234 -0.90 -3.93 -15.69
CA ASN A 234 -1.88 -4.03 -16.76
C ASN A 234 -2.32 -5.49 -16.96
N LEU A 235 -3.63 -5.77 -17.06
CA LEU A 235 -4.15 -7.13 -17.14
C LEU A 235 -3.65 -7.88 -18.37
N ALA A 236 -3.62 -7.22 -19.55
CA ALA A 236 -3.11 -7.86 -20.77
C ALA A 236 -1.60 -8.13 -20.69
N ALA A 237 -0.82 -7.19 -20.13
CA ALA A 237 0.60 -7.39 -19.90
C ALA A 237 0.88 -8.56 -18.94
N TRP A 238 0.08 -8.67 -17.85
CA TRP A 238 0.17 -9.82 -16.94
C TRP A 238 -0.14 -11.15 -17.63
N GLN A 239 -1.19 -11.18 -18.45
CA GLN A 239 -1.58 -12.39 -19.19
C GLN A 239 -0.55 -12.82 -20.23
N ALA A 240 0.21 -11.87 -20.79
CA ALA A 240 1.26 -12.12 -21.76
C ALA A 240 2.57 -12.66 -21.13
N LEU A 241 2.73 -12.58 -19.80
CA LEU A 241 3.90 -13.15 -19.12
C LEU A 241 3.97 -14.66 -19.23
N GLU A 242 5.19 -15.20 -19.29
CA GLU A 242 5.42 -16.62 -19.18
C GLU A 242 4.97 -17.15 -17.80
N PRO A 243 4.51 -18.41 -17.70
CA PRO A 243 4.09 -18.99 -16.41
C PRO A 243 5.16 -18.90 -15.32
N VAL A 244 6.45 -19.05 -15.68
CA VAL A 244 7.56 -18.94 -14.73
C VAL A 244 7.71 -17.51 -14.21
N GLN A 245 7.57 -16.49 -15.06
CA GLN A 245 7.65 -15.09 -14.66
C GLN A 245 6.53 -14.73 -13.68
N ARG A 246 5.29 -15.16 -13.98
CA ARG A 246 4.16 -14.98 -13.04
C ARG A 246 4.41 -15.66 -11.69
N ALA A 247 4.97 -16.88 -11.70
CA ALA A 247 5.31 -17.60 -10.47
C ALA A 247 6.38 -16.87 -9.66
N GLN A 248 7.42 -16.34 -10.32
CA GLN A 248 8.50 -15.58 -9.67
C GLN A 248 7.98 -14.28 -9.03
N ILE A 249 7.14 -13.52 -9.74
CA ILE A 249 6.55 -12.29 -9.21
C ILE A 249 5.62 -12.61 -8.03
N ASN A 250 4.78 -13.64 -8.15
CA ASN A 250 3.93 -14.10 -7.04
C ASN A 250 4.76 -14.53 -5.82
N ALA A 251 5.87 -15.25 -6.02
CA ALA A 251 6.75 -15.68 -4.94
C ALA A 251 7.40 -14.49 -4.22
N ALA A 252 7.86 -13.48 -4.96
CA ALA A 252 8.43 -12.26 -4.39
C ALA A 252 7.38 -11.48 -3.57
N CYS A 253 6.16 -11.33 -4.07
CA CYS A 253 5.07 -10.71 -3.32
C CYS A 253 4.68 -11.51 -2.09
N GLY A 254 4.57 -12.85 -2.19
CA GLY A 254 4.27 -13.72 -1.05
C GLY A 254 5.35 -13.69 0.05
N ASP A 255 6.62 -13.54 -0.31
CA ASP A 255 7.70 -13.34 0.64
C ASP A 255 7.60 -11.98 1.34
N ASN A 256 7.25 -10.95 0.60
CA ASN A 256 7.03 -9.60 1.13
C ASN A 256 5.89 -9.53 2.17
N VAL A 257 4.83 -10.34 2.02
CA VAL A 257 3.72 -10.43 3.01
C VAL A 257 4.19 -10.93 4.36
N ARG A 258 5.28 -11.72 4.43
CA ARG A 258 5.82 -12.29 5.67
C ARG A 258 6.86 -11.39 6.35
N HIS A 259 7.35 -10.40 5.64
CA HIS A 259 8.41 -9.50 6.10
C HIS A 259 7.85 -8.34 6.90
#